data_9b4aea6ea567257652530aa0fd2511ab
#
_entry.id   9b4aea6ea567257652530aa0fd2511ab
#
_cell.length_a   1.000
_cell.length_b   1.000
_cell.length_c   1.000
_cell.angle_alpha   90.00
_cell.angle_beta   90.00
_cell.angle_gamma   90.00
#
_symmetry.space_group_name_H-M   'P 1'
#
loop_
_entity.id
_entity.type
_entity.pdbx_description
1 polymer ?
#
loop_
_entity_poly.entity_id
_entity_poly.type
_entity_poly.pdbx_seq_one_letter_code
_entity_poly.pdbx_strand_id
1 'polypeptide(L)'
;SARLGIPYLTLYAFSTENWNRPKTEVSTLMKLLMNSLRNESKTLMENNIRLNAIGDLDMLPRTAKKELLEVIEETRHNTRMTLTMALSYGSRDELLRAVRSIAEKVKNNELSVGDISETVVNEHLYTHNLP
;
A
#
# COMPACT_ATOMS: atom_id res chain seq x y z
N SER A 1 6.67 -6.61 16.93
CA SER A 1 6.77 -5.14 16.81
C SER A 1 5.71 -4.43 17.65
N ALA A 2 4.46 -4.90 17.59
CA ALA A 2 3.38 -4.29 18.36
C ALA A 2 3.63 -4.32 19.88
N ARG A 3 4.17 -5.41 20.39
CA ARG A 3 4.53 -5.55 21.82
C ARG A 3 5.59 -4.56 22.28
N LEU A 4 6.45 -4.11 21.36
CA LEU A 4 7.49 -3.13 21.63
C LEU A 4 7.00 -1.69 21.56
N GLY A 5 5.71 -1.48 21.30
CA GLY A 5 5.11 -0.15 21.19
C GLY A 5 5.43 0.58 19.88
N ILE A 6 5.85 -0.14 18.85
CA ILE A 6 6.08 0.46 17.52
C ILE A 6 4.72 0.76 16.88
N PRO A 7 4.41 2.04 16.60
CA PRO A 7 3.09 2.41 16.08
C PRO A 7 2.92 2.15 14.57
N TYR A 8 4.00 2.16 13.80
CA TYR A 8 3.96 1.98 12.35
C TYR A 8 5.08 1.06 11.89
N LEU A 9 4.74 0.05 11.10
CA LEU A 9 5.70 -0.86 10.50
C LEU A 9 5.37 -1.02 9.02
N THR A 10 6.35 -0.81 8.16
CA THR A 10 6.20 -1.02 6.72
C THR A 10 7.08 -2.18 6.27
N LEU A 11 6.50 -3.14 5.56
CA LEU A 11 7.20 -4.29 5.01
C LEU A 11 7.17 -4.23 3.48
N TYR A 12 8.35 -4.33 2.86
CA TYR A 12 8.47 -4.36 1.41
C TYR A 12 8.31 -5.81 0.92
N ALA A 13 7.10 -6.17 0.54
CA ALA A 13 6.75 -7.55 0.24
C ALA A 13 6.85 -7.91 -1.25
N PHE A 14 6.55 -6.96 -2.15
CA PHE A 14 6.57 -7.21 -3.59
C PHE A 14 6.86 -5.91 -4.35
N SER A 15 7.99 -5.88 -5.08
CA SER A 15 8.38 -4.71 -5.87
C SER A 15 7.76 -4.73 -7.26
N THR A 16 7.74 -3.57 -7.95
CA THR A 16 7.31 -3.50 -9.35
C THR A 16 8.20 -4.36 -10.25
N GLU A 17 9.49 -4.45 -9.97
CA GLU A 17 10.43 -5.28 -10.71
C GLU A 17 10.14 -6.79 -10.57
N ASN A 18 9.50 -7.21 -9.48
CA ASN A 18 9.15 -8.63 -9.27
C ASN A 18 8.17 -9.15 -10.32
N TRP A 19 7.39 -8.29 -10.99
CA TRP A 19 6.52 -8.70 -12.08
C TRP A 19 7.29 -9.28 -13.28
N ASN A 20 8.58 -8.97 -13.40
CA ASN A 20 9.44 -9.48 -14.46
C ASN A 20 9.95 -10.91 -14.21
N ARG A 21 9.66 -11.48 -13.06
CA ARG A 21 10.00 -12.86 -12.72
C ARG A 21 9.10 -13.84 -13.50
N PRO A 22 9.52 -15.13 -13.64
CA PRO A 22 8.69 -16.13 -14.30
C PRO A 22 7.28 -16.19 -13.72
N LYS A 23 6.26 -16.37 -14.57
CA LYS A 23 4.85 -16.40 -14.17
C LYS A 23 4.55 -17.40 -13.06
N THR A 24 5.21 -18.55 -13.08
CA THR A 24 5.05 -19.58 -12.05
C THR A 24 5.52 -19.10 -10.69
N GLU A 25 6.63 -18.37 -10.66
CA GLU A 25 7.17 -17.78 -9.43
C GLU A 25 6.25 -16.68 -8.88
N VAL A 26 5.80 -15.78 -9.75
CA VAL A 26 4.85 -14.71 -9.39
C VAL A 26 3.56 -15.31 -8.86
N SER A 27 3.03 -16.33 -9.53
CA SER A 27 1.80 -17.02 -9.10
C SER A 27 1.95 -17.64 -7.72
N THR A 28 3.10 -18.26 -7.44
CA THR A 28 3.41 -18.83 -6.14
C THR A 28 3.47 -17.77 -5.06
N LEU A 29 4.13 -16.64 -5.32
CA LEU A 29 4.21 -15.51 -4.38
C LEU A 29 2.83 -14.94 -4.07
N MET A 30 1.96 -14.80 -5.08
CA MET A 30 0.60 -14.33 -4.89
C MET A 30 -0.24 -15.29 -4.04
N LYS A 31 -0.10 -16.59 -4.24
CA LYS A 31 -0.77 -17.61 -3.42
C LYS A 31 -0.32 -17.55 -1.97
N LEU A 32 0.98 -17.39 -1.75
CA LEU A 32 1.54 -17.24 -0.39
C LEU A 32 0.99 -15.98 0.28
N LEU A 33 0.92 -14.88 -0.44
CA LEU A 33 0.34 -13.63 0.06
C LEU A 33 -1.12 -13.83 0.47
N MET A 34 -1.94 -14.43 -0.40
CA MET A 34 -3.35 -14.68 -0.11
C MET A 34 -3.55 -15.58 1.12
N ASN A 35 -2.77 -16.65 1.21
CA ASN A 35 -2.83 -17.55 2.35
C ASN A 35 -2.43 -16.85 3.64
N SER A 36 -1.38 -16.04 3.60
CA SER A 36 -0.95 -15.24 4.75
C SER A 36 -2.04 -14.28 5.21
N LEU A 37 -2.68 -13.58 4.30
CA LEU A 37 -3.77 -12.65 4.61
C LEU A 37 -4.93 -13.36 5.29
N ARG A 38 -5.35 -14.52 4.78
CA ARG A 38 -6.43 -15.32 5.37
C ARG A 38 -6.08 -15.82 6.76
N ASN A 39 -4.86 -16.36 6.91
CA ASN A 39 -4.42 -16.95 8.16
C ASN A 39 -4.13 -15.92 9.24
N GLU A 40 -3.67 -14.74 8.86
CA GLU A 40 -3.23 -13.70 9.80
C GLU A 40 -4.30 -12.66 10.13
N SER A 41 -5.43 -12.62 9.41
CA SER A 41 -6.49 -11.64 9.67
C SER A 41 -7.00 -11.71 11.10
N LYS A 42 -7.21 -12.90 11.62
CA LYS A 42 -7.64 -13.11 13.01
C LYS A 42 -6.59 -12.63 14.00
N THR A 43 -5.31 -12.92 13.74
CA THR A 43 -4.19 -12.48 14.57
C THR A 43 -4.11 -10.95 14.61
N LEU A 44 -4.31 -10.29 13.47
CA LEU A 44 -4.34 -8.83 13.40
C LEU A 44 -5.47 -8.26 14.25
N MET A 45 -6.66 -8.83 14.18
CA MET A 45 -7.80 -8.41 14.98
C MET A 45 -7.56 -8.61 16.48
N GLU A 46 -7.04 -9.79 16.86
CA GLU A 46 -6.75 -10.11 18.26
C GLU A 46 -5.69 -9.18 18.88
N ASN A 47 -4.75 -8.73 18.07
CA ASN A 47 -3.65 -7.84 18.51
C ASN A 47 -3.91 -6.36 18.25
N ASN A 48 -5.10 -5.99 17.79
CA ASN A 48 -5.49 -4.60 17.50
C ASN A 48 -4.55 -3.93 16.50
N ILE A 49 -4.17 -4.66 15.44
CA ILE A 49 -3.29 -4.17 14.38
C ILE A 49 -4.13 -3.82 13.15
N ARG A 50 -3.91 -2.63 12.62
CA ARG A 50 -4.54 -2.16 11.38
C ARG A 50 -3.66 -2.53 10.19
N LEU A 51 -4.25 -3.17 9.18
CA LEU A 51 -3.55 -3.43 7.92
C LEU A 51 -3.74 -2.26 6.97
N ASN A 52 -2.66 -1.87 6.31
CA ASN A 52 -2.64 -0.90 5.23
C ASN A 52 -1.80 -1.44 4.08
N ALA A 53 -1.99 -0.93 2.88
CA ALA A 53 -1.19 -1.32 1.72
C ALA A 53 -0.87 -0.11 0.87
N ILE A 54 0.33 -0.10 0.30
CA ILE A 54 0.78 0.91 -0.65
C ILE A 54 1.30 0.22 -1.91
N GLY A 55 1.26 0.91 -3.03
CA GLY A 55 1.71 0.41 -4.32
C GLY A 55 0.59 0.38 -5.35
N ASP A 56 0.90 -0.13 -6.54
CA ASP A 56 -0.08 -0.30 -7.60
C ASP A 56 -0.88 -1.59 -7.40
N LEU A 57 -1.90 -1.52 -6.57
CA LEU A 57 -2.72 -2.67 -6.18
C LEU A 57 -3.56 -3.20 -7.35
N ASP A 58 -3.78 -2.40 -8.39
CA ASP A 58 -4.52 -2.83 -9.59
C ASP A 58 -3.76 -3.88 -10.41
N MET A 59 -2.43 -3.95 -10.23
CA MET A 59 -1.61 -4.98 -10.84
C MET A 59 -1.77 -6.36 -10.18
N LEU A 60 -2.31 -6.42 -8.97
CA LEU A 60 -2.54 -7.68 -8.26
C LEU A 60 -3.66 -8.49 -8.92
N PRO A 61 -3.60 -9.84 -8.88
CA PRO A 61 -4.73 -10.65 -9.29
C PRO A 61 -6.00 -10.23 -8.56
N ARG A 62 -7.14 -10.28 -9.24
CA ARG A 62 -8.43 -9.81 -8.69
C ARG A 62 -8.74 -10.45 -7.33
N THR A 63 -8.49 -11.75 -7.19
CA THR A 63 -8.75 -12.48 -5.95
C THR A 63 -7.82 -12.02 -4.82
N ALA A 64 -6.55 -11.79 -5.12
CA ALA A 64 -5.58 -11.29 -4.15
C ALA A 64 -5.94 -9.87 -3.69
N LYS A 65 -6.29 -8.99 -4.62
CA LYS A 65 -6.70 -7.63 -4.31
C LYS A 65 -7.95 -7.62 -3.43
N LYS A 66 -8.95 -8.44 -3.77
CA LYS A 66 -10.18 -8.55 -2.99
C LYS A 66 -9.91 -8.98 -1.55
N GLU A 67 -9.12 -10.02 -1.37
CA GLU A 67 -8.74 -10.54 -0.06
C GLU A 67 -8.02 -9.46 0.77
N LEU A 68 -7.08 -8.76 0.14
CA LEU A 68 -6.33 -7.68 0.76
C LEU A 68 -7.26 -6.56 1.24
N LEU A 69 -8.17 -6.11 0.38
CA LEU A 69 -9.11 -5.03 0.71
C LEU A 69 -10.08 -5.44 1.82
N GLU A 70 -10.51 -6.70 1.86
CA GLU A 70 -11.35 -7.22 2.93
C GLU A 70 -10.65 -7.17 4.28
N VAL A 71 -9.38 -7.58 4.34
CA VAL A 71 -8.60 -7.53 5.59
C VAL A 71 -8.34 -6.09 6.02
N ILE A 72 -8.05 -5.20 5.08
CA ILE A 72 -7.89 -3.77 5.37
C ILE A 72 -9.16 -3.22 5.99
N GLU A 73 -10.32 -3.53 5.42
CA GLU A 73 -11.62 -3.08 5.92
C GLU A 73 -11.93 -3.65 7.30
N GLU A 74 -11.69 -4.94 7.51
CA GLU A 74 -11.90 -5.60 8.80
C GLU A 74 -11.07 -4.97 9.93
N THR A 75 -9.84 -4.56 9.63
CA THR A 75 -8.89 -4.04 10.62
C THR A 75 -8.86 -2.53 10.73
N ARG A 76 -9.68 -1.81 9.96
CA ARG A 76 -9.59 -0.35 9.84
C ARG A 76 -9.75 0.43 11.15
N HIS A 77 -10.42 -0.13 12.14
CA HIS A 77 -10.63 0.51 13.45
C HIS A 77 -9.59 0.13 14.50
N ASN A 78 -8.65 -0.74 14.15
CA ASN A 78 -7.59 -1.14 15.07
C ASN A 78 -6.60 0.01 15.25
N THR A 79 -6.09 0.16 16.47
CA THR A 79 -5.38 1.39 16.90
C THR A 79 -4.01 1.18 17.48
N ARG A 80 -3.62 -0.08 17.78
CA ARG A 80 -2.34 -0.35 18.43
C ARG A 80 -1.13 -0.14 17.52
N MET A 81 -1.21 -0.63 16.30
CA MET A 81 -0.15 -0.52 15.30
C MET A 81 -0.77 -0.52 13.91
N THR A 82 -0.16 0.22 12.98
CA THR A 82 -0.48 0.12 11.56
C THR A 82 0.63 -0.64 10.87
N LEU A 83 0.28 -1.78 10.27
CA LEU A 83 1.17 -2.58 9.43
C LEU A 83 0.89 -2.22 7.98
N THR A 84 1.88 -1.67 7.29
CA THR A 84 1.77 -1.31 5.88
C THR A 84 2.55 -2.31 5.02
N MET A 85 1.87 -2.93 4.07
CA MET A 85 2.49 -3.83 3.09
C MET A 85 2.73 -3.06 1.80
N ALA A 86 3.99 -2.95 1.38
CA ALA A 86 4.33 -2.39 0.08
C ALA A 86 4.27 -3.51 -0.96
N LEU A 87 3.21 -3.49 -1.77
CA LEU A 87 2.88 -4.52 -2.77
C LEU A 87 2.80 -3.88 -4.15
N SER A 88 3.47 -4.49 -5.14
CA SER A 88 3.60 -3.88 -6.47
C SER A 88 4.08 -2.44 -6.35
N TYR A 89 5.09 -2.23 -5.50
CA TYR A 89 5.60 -0.93 -5.13
C TYR A 89 6.97 -0.67 -5.73
N GLY A 90 7.19 0.57 -6.19
CA GLY A 90 8.48 1.10 -6.57
C GLY A 90 8.48 2.60 -6.30
N SER A 91 9.57 3.15 -5.75
CA SER A 91 9.63 4.58 -5.42
C SER A 91 9.52 5.46 -6.66
N ARG A 92 10.13 5.05 -7.76
CA ARG A 92 10.06 5.80 -9.03
C ARG A 92 8.67 5.78 -9.62
N ASP A 93 7.97 4.65 -9.53
CA ASP A 93 6.58 4.53 -9.97
C ASP A 93 5.66 5.40 -9.11
N GLU A 94 5.88 5.42 -7.81
CA GLU A 94 5.14 6.30 -6.90
C GLU A 94 5.35 7.77 -7.25
N LEU A 95 6.59 8.19 -7.45
CA LEU A 95 6.93 9.56 -7.83
C LEU A 95 6.31 9.93 -9.17
N LEU A 96 6.40 9.04 -10.17
CA LEU A 96 5.80 9.27 -11.48
C LEU A 96 4.29 9.45 -11.39
N ARG A 97 3.64 8.61 -10.61
CA ARG A 97 2.19 8.71 -10.38
C ARG A 97 1.82 10.04 -9.72
N ALA A 98 2.57 10.46 -8.70
CA ALA A 98 2.35 11.73 -8.03
C ALA A 98 2.53 12.91 -8.99
N VAL A 99 3.60 12.90 -9.77
CA VAL A 99 3.90 13.95 -10.77
C VAL A 99 2.76 14.06 -11.80
N ARG A 100 2.31 12.93 -12.35
CA ARG A 100 1.21 12.89 -13.32
C ARG A 100 -0.08 13.44 -12.74
N SER A 101 -0.40 13.05 -11.52
CA SER A 101 -1.61 13.48 -10.82
C SER A 101 -1.60 15.00 -10.58
N ILE A 102 -0.48 15.54 -10.12
CA ILE A 102 -0.30 16.98 -9.91
C ILE A 102 -0.37 17.75 -11.23
N ALA A 103 0.32 17.27 -12.27
CA ALA A 103 0.31 17.89 -13.59
C ALA A 103 -1.11 17.96 -14.18
N GLU A 104 -1.89 16.90 -14.00
CA GLU A 104 -3.28 16.85 -14.46
C GLU A 104 -4.15 17.89 -13.75
N LYS A 105 -3.97 18.06 -12.43
CA LYS A 105 -4.67 19.09 -11.66
C LYS A 105 -4.31 20.49 -12.13
N VAL A 106 -3.03 20.75 -12.47
CA VAL A 106 -2.59 22.01 -13.02
C VAL A 106 -3.24 22.26 -14.39
N LYS A 107 -3.26 21.25 -15.25
CA LYS A 107 -3.91 21.31 -16.56
C LYS A 107 -5.39 21.66 -16.46
N ASN A 108 -6.08 21.11 -15.47
CA ASN A 108 -7.52 21.31 -15.25
C ASN A 108 -7.84 22.56 -14.42
N ASN A 109 -6.86 23.42 -14.15
CA ASN A 109 -6.99 24.64 -13.34
C ASN A 109 -7.44 24.40 -11.89
N GLU A 110 -7.26 23.18 -11.37
CA GLU A 110 -7.54 22.85 -9.97
C GLU A 110 -6.40 23.27 -9.04
N LEU A 111 -5.21 23.48 -9.61
CA LEU A 111 -4.00 23.82 -8.89
C LEU A 111 -3.12 24.70 -9.77
N SER A 112 -2.49 25.73 -9.23
CA SER A 112 -1.48 26.50 -9.97
C SER A 112 -0.08 25.97 -9.66
N VAL A 113 0.86 26.20 -10.60
CA VAL A 113 2.25 25.75 -10.42
C VAL A 113 2.84 26.32 -9.13
N GLY A 114 2.52 27.56 -8.79
CA GLY A 114 3.02 28.22 -7.58
C GLY A 114 2.49 27.63 -6.29
N ASP A 115 1.38 26.86 -6.34
CA ASP A 115 0.78 26.21 -5.16
C ASP A 115 1.39 24.84 -4.87
N ILE A 116 2.27 24.34 -5.74
CA ILE A 116 2.94 23.06 -5.53
C ILE A 116 3.95 23.21 -4.39
N SER A 117 3.73 22.49 -3.32
CA SER A 117 4.52 22.52 -2.08
C SER A 117 4.83 21.11 -1.60
N GLU A 118 5.63 20.98 -0.56
CA GLU A 118 5.86 19.67 0.09
C GLU A 118 4.54 19.04 0.52
N THR A 119 3.62 19.82 1.06
CA THR A 119 2.29 19.34 1.46
C THR A 119 1.53 18.78 0.27
N VAL A 120 1.50 19.47 -0.85
CA VAL A 120 0.82 19.02 -2.07
C VAL A 120 1.46 17.72 -2.59
N VAL A 121 2.78 17.64 -2.63
CA VAL A 121 3.48 16.43 -3.05
C VAL A 121 3.12 15.26 -2.13
N ASN A 122 3.18 15.48 -0.82
CA ASN A 122 2.86 14.46 0.17
C ASN A 122 1.44 13.91 0.02
N GLU A 123 0.46 14.77 -0.25
CA GLU A 123 -0.93 14.38 -0.48
C GLU A 123 -1.12 13.44 -1.67
N HIS A 124 -0.21 13.46 -2.63
CA HIS A 124 -0.26 12.62 -3.83
C HIS A 124 0.58 11.35 -3.73
N LEU A 125 1.29 11.15 -2.62
CA LEU A 125 2.04 9.92 -2.37
C LEU A 125 1.14 8.84 -1.76
N TYR A 126 1.50 7.57 -1.96
CA TYR A 126 0.80 6.45 -1.33
C TYR A 126 0.80 6.54 0.20
N THR A 127 1.83 7.16 0.76
CA THR A 127 2.05 7.26 2.21
C THR A 127 1.41 8.49 2.85
N HIS A 128 0.50 9.18 2.13
CA HIS A 128 -0.10 10.43 2.62
C HIS A 128 -0.81 10.30 3.98
N ASN A 129 -1.23 9.10 4.37
CA ASN A 129 -1.89 8.82 5.65
C ASN A 129 -0.90 8.38 6.75
N LEU A 130 0.39 8.29 6.45
CA LEU A 130 1.42 7.85 7.39
C LEU A 130 2.26 9.05 7.85
N PRO A 131 2.85 8.97 9.04
CA PRO A 131 3.70 10.04 9.55
C PRO A 131 4.99 10.20 8.74
#